data_7e25a4cce384e462e11e51f0c937e4e7
#
_entry.id   7e25a4cce384e462e11e51f0c937e4e7
#
_cell.length_a   1.000
_cell.length_b   1.000
_cell.length_c   1.000
_cell.angle_alpha   90.00
_cell.angle_beta   90.00
_cell.angle_gamma   90.00
#
_symmetry.space_group_name_H-M   'P 1'
#
loop_
_entity.id
_entity.type
_entity.pdbx_description
1 polymer ?
#
loop_
_entity_poly.entity_id
_entity_poly.type
_entity_poly.pdbx_seq_one_letter_code
_entity_poly.pdbx_strand_id
1 'polypeptide(L)'
;LGDVYKRQALNTLPLNEMDAIFVTFGKDFGTSIQTVALLKNLDVNKLIVRGISPIHEAVIRSIGVAEIITPEDDFAGMYASQSLLGELFKQWYRVTDTHHLYKIKAPVTFVGQTLQTIDLEENFGVRLVGIERPKTERNLIGLKQTQYSVIDKITGDLRVEEGDLLILFGKMEVLHRLADI
;
A
#
# COMPACT_ATOMS: atom_id res chain seq x y z
N LEU A 1 3.72 32.01 -12.77
CA LEU A 1 2.92 30.80 -12.66
C LEU A 1 1.64 31.03 -13.46
N GLY A 2 1.56 30.47 -14.67
CA GLY A 2 0.37 30.59 -15.52
C GLY A 2 -0.73 29.61 -15.07
N ASP A 3 -1.96 29.89 -15.50
CA ASP A 3 -3.09 28.95 -15.34
C ASP A 3 -2.74 27.64 -16.04
N VAL A 4 -2.43 26.59 -15.28
CA VAL A 4 -1.96 25.28 -15.77
C VAL A 4 -2.97 24.60 -16.70
N TYR A 5 -4.25 25.01 -16.67
CA TYR A 5 -5.29 24.53 -17.59
C TYR A 5 -5.38 25.31 -18.91
N LYS A 6 -4.55 26.34 -19.12
CA LYS A 6 -4.46 26.98 -20.42
C LYS A 6 -3.45 26.24 -21.29
N ARG A 7 -3.90 25.74 -22.42
CA ARG A 7 -3.07 25.01 -23.41
C ARG A 7 -1.73 25.72 -23.71
N GLN A 8 -1.76 27.06 -23.73
CA GLN A 8 -0.57 27.88 -23.96
C GLN A 8 0.48 27.72 -22.86
N ALA A 9 0.08 27.62 -21.58
CA ALA A 9 1.00 27.42 -20.47
C ALA A 9 1.63 26.02 -20.50
N LEU A 10 0.85 25.00 -20.84
CA LEU A 10 1.38 23.64 -20.95
C LEU A 10 2.35 23.48 -22.12
N ASN A 11 2.09 24.15 -23.25
CA ASN A 11 2.97 24.10 -24.43
C ASN A 11 4.37 24.76 -24.19
N THR A 12 4.54 25.53 -23.13
CA THR A 12 5.86 26.11 -22.77
C THR A 12 6.72 25.18 -21.94
N LEU A 13 6.17 24.06 -21.50
CA LEU A 13 6.88 23.08 -20.67
C LEU A 13 7.47 21.97 -21.56
N PRO A 14 8.65 21.43 -21.21
CA PRO A 14 9.27 20.33 -21.95
C PRO A 14 8.61 19.00 -21.58
N LEU A 15 7.31 18.85 -21.85
CA LEU A 15 6.50 17.72 -21.37
C LEU A 15 7.00 16.37 -21.91
N ASN A 16 7.59 16.35 -23.11
CA ASN A 16 8.12 15.14 -23.74
C ASN A 16 9.46 14.67 -23.13
N GLU A 17 10.13 15.54 -22.35
CA GLU A 17 11.37 15.22 -21.65
C GLU A 17 11.10 14.71 -20.22
N MET A 18 9.85 14.75 -19.77
CA MET A 18 9.44 14.31 -18.44
C MET A 18 9.14 12.81 -18.42
N ASP A 19 9.66 12.10 -17.42
CA ASP A 19 9.36 10.67 -17.21
C ASP A 19 7.91 10.44 -16.81
N ALA A 20 7.33 11.34 -16.03
CA ALA A 20 5.94 11.29 -15.59
C ALA A 20 5.39 12.67 -15.24
N ILE A 21 4.09 12.85 -15.43
CA ILE A 21 3.35 14.05 -15.04
C ILE A 21 2.26 13.65 -14.04
N PHE A 22 2.20 14.39 -12.94
CA PHE A 22 1.20 14.20 -11.90
C PHE A 22 0.16 15.31 -11.93
N VAL A 23 -1.12 14.93 -12.00
CA VAL A 23 -2.26 15.84 -11.85
C VAL A 23 -2.91 15.59 -10.50
N THR A 24 -2.71 16.51 -9.55
CA THR A 24 -3.03 16.32 -8.13
C THR A 24 -4.06 17.32 -7.59
N PHE A 25 -5.02 17.74 -8.42
CA PHE A 25 -6.10 18.59 -7.95
C PHE A 25 -6.91 17.89 -6.84
N GLY A 26 -7.18 18.65 -5.74
CA GLY A 26 -7.82 18.07 -4.57
C GLY A 26 -9.35 18.18 -4.55
N LYS A 27 -9.92 19.25 -5.13
CA LYS A 27 -11.37 19.53 -5.04
C LYS A 27 -12.00 20.00 -6.35
N ASP A 28 -11.21 20.43 -7.31
CA ASP A 28 -11.72 20.98 -8.56
C ASP A 28 -11.81 19.88 -9.63
N PHE A 29 -12.98 19.25 -9.68
CA PHE A 29 -13.31 18.20 -10.65
C PHE A 29 -13.14 18.70 -12.10
N GLY A 30 -13.71 19.88 -12.40
CA GLY A 30 -13.70 20.41 -13.75
C GLY A 30 -12.30 20.73 -14.26
N THR A 31 -11.52 21.43 -13.45
CA THR A 31 -10.12 21.77 -13.77
C THR A 31 -9.26 20.52 -13.90
N SER A 32 -9.47 19.51 -13.05
CA SER A 32 -8.75 18.23 -13.15
C SER A 32 -9.01 17.57 -14.50
N ILE A 33 -10.26 17.38 -14.88
CA ILE A 33 -10.65 16.76 -16.16
C ILE A 33 -10.12 17.54 -17.36
N GLN A 34 -10.24 18.86 -17.35
CA GLN A 34 -9.73 19.71 -18.44
C GLN A 34 -8.21 19.57 -18.59
N THR A 35 -7.47 19.60 -17.48
CA THR A 35 -6.01 19.46 -17.48
C THR A 35 -5.60 18.07 -17.99
N VAL A 36 -6.26 17.01 -17.53
CA VAL A 36 -6.01 15.65 -17.98
C VAL A 36 -6.26 15.52 -19.50
N ALA A 37 -7.38 16.04 -20.00
CA ALA A 37 -7.70 16.00 -21.43
C ALA A 37 -6.66 16.76 -22.27
N LEU A 38 -6.20 17.92 -21.79
CA LEU A 38 -5.16 18.69 -22.48
C LEU A 38 -3.82 17.94 -22.51
N LEU A 39 -3.40 17.35 -21.41
CA LEU A 39 -2.14 16.57 -21.32
C LEU A 39 -2.20 15.31 -22.20
N LYS A 40 -3.34 14.64 -22.26
CA LYS A 40 -3.54 13.49 -23.18
C LYS A 40 -3.43 13.90 -24.64
N ASN A 41 -3.93 15.08 -25.02
CA ASN A 41 -3.80 15.61 -26.38
C ASN A 41 -2.38 16.07 -26.73
N LEU A 42 -1.50 16.26 -25.74
CA LEU A 42 -0.09 16.58 -25.91
C LEU A 42 0.82 15.34 -25.90
N ASP A 43 0.21 14.14 -25.90
CA ASP A 43 0.88 12.83 -26.01
C ASP A 43 2.03 12.63 -25.00
N VAL A 44 1.78 13.00 -23.74
CA VAL A 44 2.76 12.85 -22.66
C VAL A 44 3.05 11.38 -22.36
N ASN A 45 4.30 11.06 -22.03
CA ASN A 45 4.77 9.69 -21.84
C ASN A 45 4.02 8.94 -20.75
N LYS A 46 3.89 9.53 -19.56
CA LYS A 46 3.22 8.93 -18.42
C LYS A 46 2.40 9.98 -17.68
N LEU A 47 1.10 9.72 -17.52
CA LEU A 47 0.18 10.58 -16.81
C LEU A 47 -0.40 9.85 -15.61
N ILE A 48 -0.16 10.40 -14.41
CA ILE A 48 -0.66 9.89 -13.14
C ILE A 48 -1.64 10.92 -12.57
N VAL A 49 -2.85 10.49 -12.26
CA VAL A 49 -3.91 11.41 -11.84
C VAL A 49 -4.45 11.02 -10.48
N ARG A 50 -4.62 12.01 -9.60
CA ARG A 50 -5.32 11.80 -8.33
C ARG A 50 -6.81 11.68 -8.57
N GLY A 51 -7.39 10.55 -8.15
CA GLY A 51 -8.83 10.35 -8.06
C GLY A 51 -9.43 11.22 -6.95
N ILE A 52 -10.60 11.82 -7.20
CA ILE A 52 -11.30 12.67 -6.23
C ILE A 52 -12.60 11.98 -5.79
N SER A 53 -13.17 11.17 -6.67
CA SER A 53 -14.40 10.41 -6.44
C SER A 53 -14.52 9.28 -7.45
N PRO A 54 -15.39 8.27 -7.24
CA PRO A 54 -15.61 7.20 -8.21
C PRO A 54 -16.04 7.69 -9.59
N ILE A 55 -16.86 8.74 -9.65
CA ILE A 55 -17.29 9.36 -10.93
C ILE A 55 -16.08 10.03 -11.62
N HIS A 56 -15.24 10.74 -10.87
CA HIS A 56 -14.05 11.38 -11.42
C HIS A 56 -13.09 10.33 -12.00
N GLU A 57 -12.86 9.25 -11.30
CA GLU A 57 -12.02 8.14 -11.77
C GLU A 57 -12.59 7.50 -13.04
N ALA A 58 -13.90 7.27 -13.10
CA ALA A 58 -14.54 6.72 -14.28
C ALA A 58 -14.35 7.62 -15.51
N VAL A 59 -14.48 8.95 -15.35
CA VAL A 59 -14.24 9.91 -16.41
C VAL A 59 -12.77 9.91 -16.83
N ILE A 60 -11.83 9.93 -15.89
CA ILE A 60 -10.39 9.90 -16.18
C ILE A 60 -10.01 8.62 -16.94
N ARG A 61 -10.53 7.46 -16.52
CA ARG A 61 -10.30 6.19 -17.23
C ARG A 61 -10.85 6.23 -18.64
N SER A 62 -12.01 6.85 -18.87
CA SER A 62 -12.61 7.00 -20.20
C SER A 62 -11.78 7.91 -21.14
N ILE A 63 -11.01 8.85 -20.58
CA ILE A 63 -10.05 9.68 -21.32
C ILE A 63 -8.77 8.89 -21.66
N GLY A 64 -8.60 7.67 -21.12
CA GLY A 64 -7.46 6.81 -21.41
C GLY A 64 -6.27 6.99 -20.45
N VAL A 65 -6.51 7.45 -19.23
CA VAL A 65 -5.49 7.46 -18.17
C VAL A 65 -5.48 6.08 -17.50
N ALA A 66 -4.33 5.43 -17.50
CA ALA A 66 -4.16 4.10 -16.93
C ALA A 66 -3.86 4.13 -15.43
N GLU A 67 -3.16 5.15 -14.94
CA GLU A 67 -2.68 5.23 -13.57
C GLU A 67 -3.41 6.32 -12.78
N ILE A 68 -4.26 5.88 -11.84
CA ILE A 68 -5.00 6.74 -10.93
C ILE A 68 -4.59 6.38 -9.51
N ILE A 69 -4.28 7.38 -8.71
CA ILE A 69 -3.92 7.25 -7.29
C ILE A 69 -5.03 7.87 -6.43
N THR A 70 -5.33 7.22 -5.32
CA THR A 70 -6.33 7.68 -4.33
C THR A 70 -5.69 7.72 -2.93
N PRO A 71 -4.82 8.70 -2.65
CA PRO A 71 -4.04 8.74 -1.40
C PRO A 71 -4.92 8.78 -0.15
N GLU A 72 -6.10 9.38 -0.24
CA GLU A 72 -7.05 9.45 0.87
C GLU A 72 -7.59 8.07 1.25
N ASP A 73 -7.94 7.24 0.27
CA ASP A 73 -8.45 5.89 0.51
C ASP A 73 -7.36 4.99 1.06
N ASP A 74 -6.13 5.12 0.53
CA ASP A 74 -4.97 4.38 1.04
C ASP A 74 -4.68 4.74 2.49
N PHE A 75 -4.73 6.03 2.83
CA PHE A 75 -4.52 6.52 4.18
C PHE A 75 -5.65 6.06 5.12
N ALA A 76 -6.91 6.16 4.68
CA ALA A 76 -8.06 5.69 5.45
C ALA A 76 -7.97 4.17 5.72
N GLY A 77 -7.60 3.37 4.72
CA GLY A 77 -7.40 1.93 4.85
C GLY A 77 -6.28 1.57 5.82
N MET A 78 -5.17 2.30 5.78
CA MET A 78 -4.06 2.15 6.72
C MET A 78 -4.51 2.43 8.16
N TYR A 79 -5.20 3.55 8.40
CA TYR A 79 -5.68 3.92 9.73
C TYR A 79 -6.76 2.98 10.26
N ALA A 80 -7.66 2.50 9.41
CA ALA A 80 -8.64 1.49 9.79
C ALA A 80 -7.95 0.19 10.23
N SER A 81 -6.96 -0.28 9.47
CA SER A 81 -6.16 -1.45 9.82
C SER A 81 -5.39 -1.26 11.15
N GLN A 82 -4.81 -0.09 11.35
CA GLN A 82 -4.13 0.25 12.59
C GLN A 82 -5.09 0.28 13.78
N SER A 83 -6.29 0.81 13.60
CA SER A 83 -7.32 0.86 14.66
C SER A 83 -7.82 -0.53 15.04
N LEU A 84 -7.93 -1.45 14.07
CA LEU A 84 -8.35 -2.84 14.30
C LEU A 84 -7.27 -3.66 14.99
N LEU A 85 -6.03 -3.58 14.52
CA LEU A 85 -4.92 -4.44 14.94
C LEU A 85 -4.09 -3.84 16.09
N GLY A 86 -4.30 -2.57 16.42
CA GLY A 86 -3.60 -1.89 17.52
C GLY A 86 -2.08 -2.03 17.42
N GLU A 87 -1.46 -2.54 18.49
CA GLU A 87 0.01 -2.72 18.59
C GLU A 87 0.56 -3.80 17.64
N LEU A 88 -0.28 -4.69 17.16
CA LEU A 88 0.14 -5.70 16.18
C LEU A 88 0.43 -5.07 14.82
N PHE A 89 -0.25 -3.97 14.47
CA PHE A 89 -0.09 -3.30 13.18
C PHE A 89 1.31 -2.74 12.97
N LYS A 90 1.89 -2.99 11.78
CA LYS A 90 3.16 -2.41 11.36
C LYS A 90 3.08 -1.71 10.02
N GLN A 91 2.52 -2.35 9.00
CA GLN A 91 2.41 -1.80 7.65
C GLN A 91 1.18 -2.36 6.93
N TRP A 92 0.72 -1.62 5.95
CA TRP A 92 -0.40 -1.96 5.09
C TRP A 92 -0.10 -1.54 3.65
N TYR A 93 -0.46 -2.38 2.69
CA TYR A 93 -0.33 -2.09 1.27
C TYR A 93 -1.56 -2.61 0.52
N ARG A 94 -2.20 -1.75 -0.25
CA ARG A 94 -3.30 -2.13 -1.13
C ARG A 94 -2.75 -2.87 -2.35
N VAL A 95 -3.26 -4.08 -2.59
CA VAL A 95 -2.95 -4.87 -3.80
C VAL A 95 -4.07 -4.75 -4.81
N THR A 96 -5.32 -4.84 -4.34
CA THR A 96 -6.55 -4.59 -5.12
C THR A 96 -7.54 -3.81 -4.25
N ASP A 97 -8.71 -3.50 -4.79
CA ASP A 97 -9.76 -2.82 -4.02
C ASP A 97 -10.26 -3.64 -2.81
N THR A 98 -10.06 -4.94 -2.82
CA THR A 98 -10.55 -5.86 -1.78
C THR A 98 -9.45 -6.60 -1.02
N HIS A 99 -8.24 -6.70 -1.56
CA HIS A 99 -7.15 -7.49 -0.98
C HIS A 99 -5.92 -6.64 -0.71
N HIS A 100 -5.32 -6.87 0.43
CA HIS A 100 -4.21 -6.09 0.96
C HIS A 100 -3.10 -6.99 1.51
N LEU A 101 -1.90 -6.44 1.55
CA LEU A 101 -0.79 -7.00 2.32
C LEU A 101 -0.73 -6.28 3.67
N TYR A 102 -0.62 -7.04 4.73
CA TYR A 102 -0.49 -6.55 6.10
C TYR A 102 0.82 -7.06 6.68
N LYS A 103 1.62 -6.18 7.24
CA LYS A 103 2.72 -6.58 8.10
C LYS A 103 2.27 -6.37 9.54
N ILE A 104 2.23 -7.45 10.30
CA ILE A 104 1.82 -7.42 11.71
C ILE A 104 2.88 -8.07 12.58
N LYS A 105 2.99 -7.64 13.83
CA LYS A 105 3.73 -8.39 14.84
C LYS A 105 2.99 -9.70 15.12
N ALA A 106 3.71 -10.79 15.23
CA ALA A 106 3.10 -12.06 15.58
C ALA A 106 2.38 -11.95 16.95
N PRO A 107 1.09 -12.32 17.02
CA PRO A 107 0.38 -12.40 18.30
C PRO A 107 1.12 -13.29 19.30
N VAL A 108 1.06 -12.94 20.58
CA VAL A 108 1.71 -13.70 21.65
C VAL A 108 1.21 -15.13 21.67
N THR A 109 -0.03 -15.35 21.37
CA THR A 109 -0.67 -16.68 21.28
C THR A 109 -0.07 -17.58 20.20
N PHE A 110 0.55 -17.02 19.16
CA PHE A 110 1.22 -17.77 18.10
C PHE A 110 2.64 -18.19 18.45
N VAL A 111 3.26 -17.52 19.41
CA VAL A 111 4.68 -17.76 19.78
C VAL A 111 4.85 -19.20 20.26
N GLY A 112 5.82 -19.91 19.67
CA GLY A 112 6.12 -21.31 19.93
C GLY A 112 5.27 -22.30 19.16
N GLN A 113 4.16 -21.88 18.55
CA GLN A 113 3.34 -22.74 17.69
C GLN A 113 3.93 -22.88 16.28
N THR A 114 3.64 -23.96 15.59
CA THR A 114 4.01 -24.15 14.18
C THR A 114 2.97 -23.48 13.27
N LEU A 115 3.40 -23.08 12.08
CA LEU A 115 2.49 -22.51 11.08
C LEU A 115 1.35 -23.45 10.72
N GLN A 116 1.61 -24.75 10.68
CA GLN A 116 0.61 -25.77 10.44
C GLN A 116 -0.44 -25.83 11.56
N THR A 117 -0.03 -25.63 12.82
CA THR A 117 -0.96 -25.62 13.97
C THR A 117 -1.81 -24.35 13.98
N ILE A 118 -1.21 -23.20 13.63
CA ILE A 118 -1.92 -21.91 13.58
C ILE A 118 -2.96 -21.91 12.47
N ASP A 119 -2.65 -22.51 11.32
CA ASP A 119 -3.47 -22.57 10.11
C ASP A 119 -4.15 -21.24 9.78
N LEU A 120 -3.30 -20.28 9.35
CA LEU A 120 -3.72 -18.90 9.09
C LEU A 120 -4.83 -18.79 8.02
N GLU A 121 -4.85 -19.70 7.05
CA GLU A 121 -5.82 -19.66 5.96
C GLU A 121 -7.19 -20.13 6.44
N GLU A 122 -7.26 -21.25 7.15
CA GLU A 122 -8.53 -21.81 7.61
C GLU A 122 -9.12 -21.02 8.81
N ASN A 123 -8.27 -20.69 9.80
CA ASN A 123 -8.76 -20.05 11.03
C ASN A 123 -8.99 -18.54 10.88
N PHE A 124 -8.19 -17.87 10.04
CA PHE A 124 -8.20 -16.39 9.97
C PHE A 124 -8.54 -15.84 8.58
N GLY A 125 -8.61 -16.70 7.55
CA GLY A 125 -8.92 -16.27 6.19
C GLY A 125 -7.82 -15.41 5.53
N VAL A 126 -6.58 -15.51 6.04
CA VAL A 126 -5.42 -14.79 5.51
C VAL A 126 -4.34 -15.78 5.08
N ARG A 127 -3.61 -15.43 4.03
CA ARG A 127 -2.47 -16.21 3.55
C ARG A 127 -1.16 -15.63 4.02
N LEU A 128 -0.27 -16.46 4.56
CA LEU A 128 1.08 -16.06 4.89
C LEU A 128 1.91 -15.93 3.62
N VAL A 129 2.53 -14.77 3.46
CA VAL A 129 3.42 -14.44 2.31
C VAL A 129 4.89 -14.47 2.73
N GLY A 130 5.18 -14.05 3.96
CA GLY A 130 6.54 -13.97 4.46
C GLY A 130 6.59 -13.83 5.97
N ILE A 131 7.76 -14.09 6.53
CA ILE A 131 8.09 -13.80 7.93
C ILE A 131 9.40 -13.05 7.98
N GLU A 132 9.42 -11.93 8.71
CA GLU A 132 10.65 -11.24 9.07
C GLU A 132 10.94 -11.51 10.55
N ARG A 133 12.15 -11.99 10.83
CA ARG A 133 12.60 -12.31 12.19
C ARG A 133 13.61 -11.29 12.68
N PRO A 134 13.47 -10.77 13.91
CA PRO A 134 14.42 -9.83 14.48
C PRO A 134 15.74 -10.52 14.78
N LYS A 135 16.85 -9.89 14.39
CA LYS A 135 18.21 -10.24 14.80
C LYS A 135 18.81 -9.04 15.50
N THR A 136 19.32 -9.27 16.71
CA THR A 136 20.04 -8.23 17.43
C THR A 136 21.52 -8.32 17.12
N GLU A 137 22.01 -7.32 16.39
CA GLU A 137 23.43 -7.18 16.07
C GLU A 137 24.00 -5.94 16.74
N ARG A 138 25.32 -5.91 16.93
CA ARG A 138 26.01 -4.70 17.39
C ARG A 138 26.54 -3.94 16.19
N ASN A 139 26.22 -2.65 16.11
CA ASN A 139 26.77 -1.79 15.07
C ASN A 139 28.27 -1.51 15.31
N LEU A 140 28.92 -0.81 14.38
CA LEU A 140 30.35 -0.49 14.42
C LEU A 140 30.81 0.27 15.67
N ILE A 141 29.89 0.92 16.39
CA ILE A 141 30.15 1.65 17.63
C ILE A 141 29.70 0.88 18.88
N GLY A 142 29.36 -0.42 18.72
CA GLY A 142 29.02 -1.32 19.84
C GLY A 142 27.58 -1.24 20.35
N LEU A 143 26.73 -0.37 19.79
CA LEU A 143 25.33 -0.27 20.18
C LEU A 143 24.52 -1.44 19.60
N LYS A 144 23.62 -1.99 20.43
CA LYS A 144 22.67 -3.01 19.97
C LYS A 144 21.67 -2.39 18.98
N GLN A 145 21.56 -2.99 17.81
CA GLN A 145 20.58 -2.61 16.78
C GLN A 145 19.79 -3.86 16.40
N THR A 146 18.45 -3.75 16.40
CA THR A 146 17.59 -4.81 15.91
C THR A 146 17.39 -4.62 14.39
N GLN A 147 17.79 -5.61 13.62
CA GLN A 147 17.51 -5.70 12.19
C GLN A 147 16.54 -6.84 11.95
N TYR A 148 15.67 -6.69 10.96
CA TYR A 148 14.76 -7.75 10.56
C TYR A 148 15.31 -8.42 9.30
N SER A 149 15.31 -9.75 9.28
CA SER A 149 15.68 -10.54 8.10
C SER A 149 14.52 -11.44 7.69
N VAL A 150 14.27 -11.51 6.40
CA VAL A 150 13.25 -12.42 5.84
C VAL A 150 13.70 -13.86 6.03
N ILE A 151 12.75 -14.73 6.38
CA ILE A 151 12.96 -16.18 6.42
C ILE A 151 12.77 -16.74 5.01
N ASP A 152 13.82 -17.26 4.41
CA ASP A 152 13.82 -17.71 3.02
C ASP A 152 12.95 -18.97 2.79
N LYS A 153 12.87 -19.85 3.78
CA LYS A 153 12.11 -21.10 3.66
C LYS A 153 11.01 -21.16 4.71
N ILE A 154 9.78 -21.01 4.27
CA ILE A 154 8.58 -21.12 5.10
C ILE A 154 7.96 -22.52 4.88
N THR A 155 7.96 -23.32 5.94
CA THR A 155 7.38 -24.67 5.96
C THR A 155 6.34 -24.76 7.08
N GLY A 156 5.42 -25.71 7.00
CA GLY A 156 4.37 -25.88 8.00
C GLY A 156 4.86 -26.15 9.42
N ASP A 157 6.04 -26.76 9.57
CA ASP A 157 6.71 -27.06 10.83
C ASP A 157 7.51 -25.86 11.41
N LEU A 158 7.65 -24.78 10.64
CA LEU A 158 8.31 -23.56 11.13
C LEU A 158 7.56 -23.01 12.33
N ARG A 159 8.30 -22.75 13.42
CA ARG A 159 7.74 -22.15 14.62
C ARG A 159 7.84 -20.63 14.58
N VAL A 160 6.76 -20.00 15.00
CA VAL A 160 6.71 -18.55 15.23
C VAL A 160 7.51 -18.22 16.48
N GLU A 161 8.40 -17.24 16.38
CA GLU A 161 9.22 -16.76 17.50
C GLU A 161 8.76 -15.38 17.96
N GLU A 162 9.14 -15.04 19.20
CA GLU A 162 8.83 -13.72 19.75
C GLU A 162 9.48 -12.61 18.90
N GLY A 163 8.68 -11.61 18.55
CA GLY A 163 9.12 -10.49 17.74
C GLY A 163 9.05 -10.71 16.23
N ASP A 164 8.68 -11.91 15.76
CA ASP A 164 8.44 -12.15 14.34
C ASP A 164 7.40 -11.16 13.78
N LEU A 165 7.64 -10.69 12.56
CA LEU A 165 6.67 -9.93 11.77
C LEU A 165 6.12 -10.85 10.68
N LEU A 166 4.81 -11.02 10.69
CA LEU A 166 4.10 -11.82 9.70
C LEU A 166 3.64 -10.91 8.55
N ILE A 167 3.93 -11.29 7.33
CA ILE A 167 3.42 -10.63 6.12
C ILE A 167 2.25 -11.47 5.62
N LEU A 168 1.05 -10.92 5.74
CA LEU A 168 -0.21 -11.59 5.47
C LEU A 168 -0.89 -10.97 4.25
N PHE A 169 -1.54 -11.80 3.45
CA PHE A 169 -2.39 -11.38 2.34
C PHE A 169 -3.83 -11.77 2.61
N GLY A 170 -4.75 -10.82 2.48
CA GLY A 170 -6.18 -11.09 2.71
C GLY A 170 -7.05 -9.86 2.58
N LYS A 171 -8.36 -10.03 2.85
CA LYS A 171 -9.33 -8.95 2.87
C LYS A 171 -9.28 -8.21 4.21
N MET A 172 -9.63 -6.92 4.21
CA MET A 172 -9.72 -6.13 5.44
C MET A 172 -10.75 -6.71 6.42
N GLU A 173 -11.85 -7.21 5.91
CA GLU A 173 -12.96 -7.75 6.72
C GLU A 173 -12.56 -8.90 7.65
N VAL A 174 -11.51 -9.66 7.31
CA VAL A 174 -11.06 -10.80 8.11
C VAL A 174 -10.06 -10.42 9.21
N LEU A 175 -9.55 -9.18 9.22
CA LEU A 175 -8.55 -8.75 10.19
C LEU A 175 -9.06 -8.74 11.64
N HIS A 176 -10.37 -8.57 11.85
CA HIS A 176 -10.93 -8.61 13.21
C HIS A 176 -10.63 -9.95 13.91
N ARG A 177 -10.56 -11.06 13.17
CA ARG A 177 -10.20 -12.37 13.73
C ARG A 177 -8.78 -12.43 14.30
N LEU A 178 -7.88 -11.59 13.74
CA LEU A 178 -6.51 -11.46 14.26
C LEU A 178 -6.42 -10.46 15.41
N ALA A 179 -7.35 -9.52 15.49
CA ALA A 179 -7.42 -8.53 16.56
C ALA A 179 -7.98 -9.11 17.86
N ASP A 180 -8.78 -10.18 17.77
CA ASP A 180 -9.45 -10.84 18.90
C ASP A 180 -8.55 -11.90 19.60
N ILE A 181 -7.28 -12.05 19.16
CA ILE A 181 -6.30 -12.98 19.72
C ILE A 181 -5.42 -12.26 20.75
#